data_cf3f8d322131112e7b70b335baf13c9c
#
_entry.id   cf3f8d322131112e7b70b335baf13c9c
#
_cell.length_a   1.000
_cell.length_b   1.000
_cell.length_c   1.000
_cell.angle_alpha   90.00
_cell.angle_beta   90.00
_cell.angle_gamma   90.00
#
_symmetry.space_group_name_H-M   'P 1'
#
loop_
_entity.id
_entity.type
_entity.pdbx_description
1 polymer ?
#
loop_
_entity_poly.entity_id
_entity_poly.type
_entity_poly.pdbx_seq_one_letter_code
_entity_poly.pdbx_strand_id
1 'polypeptide(L)'
;MGTNKNLSVTGNAAIGGISAGYGGLSLSAGAGLDVSAVDSNAGLSMTAGVLSLGRQNTMTGNLNLGAAVRIDATHMTVNGNPLLALNGALTVNGSLLLENSDSVSWSAGTYNLINATGGITGDLANTILLGTEYIGNWSTTDNTLKFVVAQVTSLTWTGGGDNTWTVGGTGDSPWNAGLPFANGNGVIFGDVAGNAPQTVNIAGQVNPGLIVVNADATGYTWTGSGSLVGSSKLQK
;
A
#
# COMPACT_ATOMS: atom_id res chain seq x y z
N MET A 1 -0.99 -2.88 30.71
CA MET A 1 -1.65 -4.05 30.04
C MET A 1 -0.58 -4.89 29.37
N GLY A 2 -0.68 -6.23 29.43
CA GLY A 2 0.33 -7.11 28.83
C GLY A 2 0.37 -6.99 27.32
N THR A 3 1.57 -7.18 26.76
CA THR A 3 1.84 -7.31 25.34
C THR A 3 0.90 -8.33 24.67
N ASN A 4 0.36 -8.02 23.48
CA ASN A 4 -0.49 -8.89 22.65
C ASN A 4 -1.97 -9.00 23.02
N LYS A 5 -2.59 -7.98 23.59
CA LYS A 5 -4.06 -7.98 23.76
C LYS A 5 -4.71 -7.15 22.66
N ASN A 6 -5.71 -7.74 22.01
CA ASN A 6 -6.55 -7.06 21.04
C ASN A 6 -7.78 -6.46 21.75
N LEU A 7 -8.16 -5.23 21.36
CA LEU A 7 -9.46 -4.66 21.68
C LEU A 7 -10.43 -5.00 20.54
N SER A 8 -11.48 -5.71 20.87
CA SER A 8 -12.55 -6.02 19.91
C SER A 8 -13.84 -5.38 20.38
N VAL A 9 -14.47 -4.62 19.51
CA VAL A 9 -15.74 -3.91 19.76
C VAL A 9 -16.77 -4.40 18.76
N THR A 10 -17.86 -5.00 19.25
CA THR A 10 -18.94 -5.54 18.42
C THR A 10 -20.23 -4.74 18.47
N GLY A 11 -20.28 -3.71 19.31
CA GLY A 11 -21.39 -2.78 19.47
C GLY A 11 -20.87 -1.42 19.88
N ASN A 12 -21.62 -0.68 20.70
CA ASN A 12 -21.15 0.59 21.22
C ASN A 12 -20.41 0.39 22.56
N ALA A 13 -19.23 0.99 22.68
CA ALA A 13 -18.42 0.98 23.89
C ALA A 13 -17.94 2.40 24.20
N ALA A 14 -17.94 2.76 25.48
CA ALA A 14 -17.35 4.00 25.98
C ALA A 14 -16.26 3.63 26.98
N ILE A 15 -15.05 4.13 26.78
CA ILE A 15 -13.89 3.82 27.61
C ILE A 15 -13.04 5.07 27.80
N GLY A 16 -12.42 5.21 28.98
CA GLY A 16 -11.40 6.24 29.18
C GLY A 16 -10.17 5.95 28.30
N GLY A 17 -9.46 7.00 27.91
CA GLY A 17 -8.36 6.92 26.94
C GLY A 17 -7.45 5.72 27.14
N ILE A 18 -7.21 5.00 26.06
CA ILE A 18 -6.36 3.81 26.05
C ILE A 18 -5.07 4.12 25.30
N SER A 19 -3.95 3.89 25.93
CA SER A 19 -2.69 3.65 25.22
C SER A 19 -2.59 2.16 24.93
N ALA A 20 -3.09 1.72 23.77
CA ALA A 20 -2.95 0.36 23.31
C ALA A 20 -1.59 0.24 22.62
N GLY A 21 -0.54 0.06 23.40
CA GLY A 21 0.82 -0.12 22.86
C GLY A 21 1.01 -1.44 22.12
N TYR A 22 0.04 -2.36 22.14
CA TYR A 22 0.27 -3.74 21.71
C TYR A 22 -1.03 -4.40 21.25
N GLY A 23 -0.93 -5.16 20.20
CA GLY A 23 -2.04 -5.95 19.68
C GLY A 23 -2.79 -5.22 18.58
N GLY A 24 -4.05 -5.53 18.38
CA GLY A 24 -4.91 -4.95 17.35
C GLY A 24 -6.10 -4.22 17.91
N LEU A 25 -6.69 -3.36 17.10
CA LEU A 25 -8.03 -2.84 17.27
C LEU A 25 -8.92 -3.45 16.20
N SER A 26 -10.02 -4.06 16.62
CA SER A 26 -11.04 -4.59 15.71
C SER A 26 -12.38 -3.95 16.02
N LEU A 27 -12.98 -3.29 15.04
CA LEU A 27 -14.34 -2.77 15.09
C LEU A 27 -15.20 -3.57 14.10
N SER A 28 -16.19 -4.30 14.61
CA SER A 28 -17.18 -4.98 13.77
C SER A 28 -18.04 -3.97 13.01
N ALA A 29 -18.72 -4.41 11.96
CA ALA A 29 -19.58 -3.51 11.19
C ALA A 29 -20.63 -2.83 12.06
N GLY A 30 -20.73 -1.51 11.95
CA GLY A 30 -21.63 -0.68 12.73
C GLY A 30 -21.22 -0.42 14.18
N ALA A 31 -20.02 -0.85 14.61
CA ALA A 31 -19.55 -0.60 15.97
C ALA A 31 -19.21 0.88 16.20
N GLY A 32 -19.46 1.36 17.41
CA GLY A 32 -19.08 2.67 17.90
C GLY A 32 -18.11 2.56 19.08
N LEU A 33 -17.04 3.36 19.06
CA LEU A 33 -16.06 3.43 20.14
C LEU A 33 -15.88 4.88 20.58
N ASP A 34 -16.22 5.19 21.81
CA ASP A 34 -15.95 6.49 22.43
C ASP A 34 -14.80 6.37 23.42
N VAL A 35 -13.64 6.92 23.07
CA VAL A 35 -12.44 6.96 23.92
C VAL A 35 -12.32 8.30 24.67
N SER A 36 -13.17 9.26 24.38
CA SER A 36 -13.21 10.58 25.01
C SER A 36 -14.25 10.70 26.13
N ALA A 37 -14.93 9.61 26.48
CA ALA A 37 -16.03 9.60 27.44
C ALA A 37 -15.66 10.13 28.84
N VAL A 38 -14.36 10.04 29.20
CA VAL A 38 -13.85 10.55 30.51
C VAL A 38 -13.07 11.84 30.34
N ASP A 39 -12.38 12.03 29.22
CA ASP A 39 -11.58 13.20 28.88
C ASP A 39 -11.77 13.51 27.39
N SER A 40 -12.30 14.71 27.08
CA SER A 40 -12.59 15.13 25.71
C SER A 40 -11.35 15.21 24.80
N ASN A 41 -10.14 15.26 25.37
CA ASN A 41 -8.87 15.23 24.66
C ASN A 41 -8.25 13.82 24.59
N ALA A 42 -8.92 12.83 25.18
CA ALA A 42 -8.41 11.47 25.18
C ALA A 42 -8.39 10.89 23.76
N GLY A 43 -7.55 9.90 23.56
CA GLY A 43 -7.36 9.23 22.29
C GLY A 43 -6.90 7.82 22.47
N LEU A 44 -6.93 7.07 21.37
CA LEU A 44 -6.36 5.74 21.24
C LEU A 44 -5.02 5.83 20.52
N SER A 45 -3.99 5.21 21.08
CA SER A 45 -2.68 5.11 20.45
C SER A 45 -2.35 3.65 20.20
N MET A 46 -2.11 3.31 18.95
CA MET A 46 -1.61 2.00 18.51
C MET A 46 -0.18 2.16 18.02
N THR A 47 0.79 1.53 18.67
CA THR A 47 2.20 1.56 18.24
C THR A 47 2.53 0.43 17.26
N ALA A 48 1.76 -0.65 17.30
CA ALA A 48 1.90 -1.82 16.45
C ALA A 48 0.58 -2.59 16.37
N GLY A 49 0.55 -3.66 15.57
CA GLY A 49 -0.59 -4.56 15.45
C GLY A 49 -1.49 -4.26 14.27
N VAL A 50 -2.67 -4.86 14.24
CA VAL A 50 -3.61 -4.77 13.12
C VAL A 50 -4.80 -3.90 13.49
N LEU A 51 -5.09 -2.90 12.66
CA LEU A 51 -6.35 -2.16 12.69
C LEU A 51 -7.31 -2.82 11.70
N SER A 52 -8.29 -3.55 12.26
CA SER A 52 -9.33 -4.21 11.48
C SER A 52 -10.64 -3.44 11.63
N LEU A 53 -11.13 -2.92 10.51
CA LEU A 53 -12.33 -2.10 10.45
C LEU A 53 -13.40 -2.82 9.62
N GLY A 54 -14.53 -3.14 10.24
CA GLY A 54 -15.75 -3.45 9.52
C GLY A 54 -16.26 -2.22 8.76
N ARG A 55 -17.49 -2.27 8.30
CA ARG A 55 -18.10 -1.13 7.58
C ARG A 55 -18.90 -0.26 8.52
N GLN A 56 -18.92 1.06 8.24
CA GLN A 56 -19.76 2.05 8.94
C GLN A 56 -19.49 2.13 10.45
N ASN A 57 -18.22 2.08 10.83
CA ASN A 57 -17.83 2.26 12.22
C ASN A 57 -17.75 3.76 12.59
N THR A 58 -17.90 4.03 13.86
CA THR A 58 -17.72 5.38 14.43
C THR A 58 -16.72 5.32 15.58
N MET A 59 -15.92 6.37 15.72
CA MET A 59 -15.04 6.56 16.87
C MET A 59 -15.05 8.04 17.29
N THR A 60 -15.14 8.28 18.59
CA THR A 60 -14.99 9.62 19.17
C THR A 60 -13.70 9.67 19.97
N GLY A 61 -12.93 10.74 19.76
CA GLY A 61 -11.58 10.93 20.32
C GLY A 61 -10.49 10.78 19.24
N ASN A 62 -9.25 11.07 19.62
CA ASN A 62 -8.14 11.05 18.68
C ASN A 62 -7.63 9.61 18.43
N LEU A 63 -7.11 9.36 17.22
CA LEU A 63 -6.49 8.09 16.85
C LEU A 63 -5.05 8.32 16.41
N ASN A 64 -4.08 7.65 17.06
CA ASN A 64 -2.68 7.68 16.70
C ASN A 64 -2.24 6.31 16.22
N LEU A 65 -1.74 6.23 14.98
CA LEU A 65 -1.22 5.00 14.37
C LEU A 65 0.32 5.11 14.26
N GLY A 66 1.01 4.20 14.91
CA GLY A 66 2.47 4.09 14.87
C GLY A 66 2.99 3.36 13.64
N ALA A 67 4.30 3.36 13.45
CA ALA A 67 4.98 2.83 12.27
C ALA A 67 4.85 1.31 12.05
N ALA A 68 4.46 0.55 13.08
CA ALA A 68 4.28 -0.90 12.97
C ALA A 68 2.81 -1.33 12.88
N VAL A 69 1.90 -0.36 12.66
CA VAL A 69 0.47 -0.66 12.47
C VAL A 69 0.23 -1.11 11.04
N ARG A 70 -0.57 -2.19 10.90
CA ARG A 70 -1.07 -2.69 9.63
C ARG A 70 -2.56 -2.47 9.54
N ILE A 71 -3.05 -2.14 8.37
CA ILE A 71 -4.48 -1.98 8.08
C ILE A 71 -4.99 -3.28 7.47
N ASP A 72 -6.00 -3.87 8.06
CA ASP A 72 -6.68 -5.03 7.47
C ASP A 72 -7.48 -4.60 6.24
N ALA A 73 -7.10 -5.13 5.09
CA ALA A 73 -7.67 -4.76 3.81
C ALA A 73 -9.02 -5.46 3.50
N THR A 74 -9.42 -6.46 4.29
CA THR A 74 -10.54 -7.37 3.97
C THR A 74 -11.86 -6.65 3.62
N HIS A 75 -12.14 -5.50 4.26
CA HIS A 75 -13.38 -4.76 4.03
C HIS A 75 -13.22 -3.51 3.14
N MET A 76 -12.03 -3.30 2.58
CA MET A 76 -11.77 -2.18 1.68
C MET A 76 -12.52 -2.38 0.36
N THR A 77 -13.24 -1.35 -0.08
CA THR A 77 -13.97 -1.36 -1.36
C THR A 77 -13.68 -0.10 -2.15
N VAL A 78 -13.49 -0.26 -3.47
CA VAL A 78 -13.23 0.87 -4.36
C VAL A 78 -14.42 1.84 -4.37
N ASN A 79 -14.13 3.13 -4.26
CA ASN A 79 -15.12 4.22 -4.25
C ASN A 79 -16.22 4.07 -3.18
N GLY A 80 -15.94 3.27 -2.15
CA GLY A 80 -16.85 3.08 -1.02
C GLY A 80 -16.83 4.24 -0.02
N ASN A 81 -17.80 4.25 0.88
CA ASN A 81 -17.76 5.14 2.04
C ASN A 81 -16.59 4.76 2.97
N PRO A 82 -16.06 5.69 3.76
CA PRO A 82 -15.04 5.37 4.77
C PRO A 82 -15.52 4.26 5.70
N LEU A 83 -14.60 3.37 6.06
CA LEU A 83 -14.88 2.28 7.00
C LEU A 83 -15.06 2.82 8.43
N LEU A 84 -14.38 3.93 8.74
CA LEU A 84 -14.46 4.59 10.05
C LEU A 84 -14.75 6.09 9.89
N ALA A 85 -15.79 6.56 10.56
CA ALA A 85 -16.02 7.98 10.82
C ALA A 85 -15.38 8.31 12.18
N LEU A 86 -14.30 9.07 12.16
CA LEU A 86 -13.54 9.49 13.33
C LEU A 86 -13.92 10.92 13.71
N ASN A 87 -14.61 11.08 14.83
CA ASN A 87 -14.84 12.39 15.44
C ASN A 87 -13.65 12.75 16.34
N GLY A 88 -12.58 13.22 15.72
CA GLY A 88 -11.30 13.53 16.31
C GLY A 88 -10.21 13.64 15.23
N ALA A 89 -8.98 13.84 15.68
CA ALA A 89 -7.82 13.89 14.79
C ALA A 89 -7.21 12.49 14.58
N LEU A 90 -6.70 12.25 13.36
CA LEU A 90 -5.89 11.10 13.03
C LEU A 90 -4.42 11.52 12.90
N THR A 91 -3.54 10.86 13.62
CA THR A 91 -2.09 11.01 13.45
C THR A 91 -1.50 9.68 12.97
N VAL A 92 -0.69 9.72 11.91
CA VAL A 92 0.02 8.57 11.37
C VAL A 92 1.52 8.78 11.50
N ASN A 93 2.18 7.99 12.33
CA ASN A 93 3.61 8.09 12.63
C ASN A 93 4.39 6.99 11.93
N GLY A 94 4.50 7.07 10.62
CA GLY A 94 5.25 6.12 9.78
C GLY A 94 4.43 5.49 8.67
N SER A 95 5.06 4.58 7.94
CA SER A 95 4.44 3.92 6.78
C SER A 95 3.40 2.89 7.21
N LEU A 96 2.16 3.08 6.81
CA LEU A 96 1.11 2.07 6.99
C LEU A 96 1.33 0.90 6.03
N LEU A 97 1.21 -0.30 6.53
CA LEU A 97 1.24 -1.54 5.74
C LEU A 97 -0.17 -2.11 5.62
N LEU A 98 -0.37 -3.01 4.65
CA LEU A 98 -1.61 -3.78 4.55
C LEU A 98 -1.44 -5.17 5.15
N GLU A 99 -2.50 -5.64 5.79
CA GLU A 99 -2.69 -7.03 6.19
C GLU A 99 -3.79 -7.63 5.30
N ASN A 100 -3.72 -8.90 5.00
CA ASN A 100 -4.71 -9.62 4.16
C ASN A 100 -4.92 -9.02 2.76
N SER A 101 -3.92 -8.33 2.22
CA SER A 101 -4.01 -7.71 0.88
C SER A 101 -4.26 -8.73 -0.24
N ASP A 102 -3.77 -9.95 -0.08
CA ASP A 102 -3.91 -11.02 -1.07
C ASP A 102 -5.32 -11.61 -1.15
N SER A 103 -6.14 -11.36 -0.11
CA SER A 103 -7.55 -11.77 -0.11
C SER A 103 -8.49 -10.75 -0.76
N VAL A 104 -7.97 -9.61 -1.20
CA VAL A 104 -8.74 -8.52 -1.83
C VAL A 104 -8.56 -8.57 -3.34
N SER A 105 -9.66 -8.58 -4.07
CA SER A 105 -9.63 -8.35 -5.52
C SER A 105 -9.48 -6.86 -5.80
N TRP A 106 -8.23 -6.44 -6.03
CA TRP A 106 -7.92 -5.04 -6.29
C TRP A 106 -8.42 -4.58 -7.65
N SER A 107 -8.84 -3.32 -7.73
CA SER A 107 -9.13 -2.61 -8.97
C SER A 107 -8.64 -1.17 -8.84
N ALA A 108 -8.31 -0.53 -9.96
CA ALA A 108 -7.92 0.87 -9.95
C ALA A 108 -9.03 1.76 -9.39
N GLY A 109 -8.66 2.68 -8.51
CA GLY A 109 -9.60 3.60 -7.87
C GLY A 109 -9.19 3.97 -6.46
N THR A 110 -10.11 4.57 -5.73
CA THR A 110 -9.87 5.09 -4.37
C THR A 110 -10.64 4.24 -3.35
N TYR A 111 -9.93 3.80 -2.32
CA TYR A 111 -10.46 3.07 -1.19
C TYR A 111 -10.43 3.99 0.03
N ASN A 112 -11.59 4.44 0.49
CA ASN A 112 -11.71 5.34 1.62
C ASN A 112 -11.69 4.54 2.93
N LEU A 113 -10.83 4.90 3.87
CA LEU A 113 -10.68 4.16 5.13
C LEU A 113 -11.21 4.93 6.32
N ILE A 114 -10.63 6.07 6.61
CA ILE A 114 -10.94 6.84 7.84
C ILE A 114 -11.20 8.28 7.44
N ASN A 115 -12.39 8.77 7.73
CA ASN A 115 -12.69 10.19 7.66
C ASN A 115 -12.56 10.79 9.06
N ALA A 116 -11.65 11.76 9.25
CA ALA A 116 -11.30 12.34 10.53
C ALA A 116 -11.70 13.82 10.58
N THR A 117 -12.70 14.17 11.37
CA THR A 117 -13.21 15.55 11.46
C THR A 117 -12.18 16.54 12.04
N GLY A 118 -11.26 16.07 12.88
CA GLY A 118 -10.15 16.84 13.45
C GLY A 118 -8.92 16.96 12.57
N GLY A 119 -9.00 16.47 11.32
CA GLY A 119 -7.89 16.48 10.37
C GLY A 119 -6.95 15.28 10.49
N ILE A 120 -6.00 15.18 9.53
CA ILE A 120 -5.04 14.10 9.47
C ILE A 120 -3.62 14.67 9.38
N THR A 121 -2.72 14.15 10.17
CA THR A 121 -1.29 14.52 10.18
C THR A 121 -0.42 13.27 10.08
N GLY A 122 0.78 13.41 9.52
CA GLY A 122 1.78 12.34 9.47
C GLY A 122 2.37 12.10 8.08
N ASP A 123 3.31 11.18 8.01
CA ASP A 123 4.01 10.79 6.78
C ASP A 123 3.38 9.50 6.21
N LEU A 124 2.89 9.60 4.97
CA LEU A 124 2.22 8.51 4.28
C LEU A 124 2.97 8.07 3.00
N ALA A 125 4.19 8.51 2.80
CA ALA A 125 4.97 8.21 1.60
C ALA A 125 5.34 6.72 1.53
N ASN A 126 4.41 5.89 1.11
CA ASN A 126 4.60 4.46 0.95
C ASN A 126 3.82 3.91 -0.25
N THR A 127 4.54 3.33 -1.21
CA THR A 127 3.95 2.57 -2.31
C THR A 127 3.90 1.10 -1.94
N ILE A 128 2.75 0.47 -2.10
CA ILE A 128 2.51 -0.94 -1.80
C ILE A 128 2.22 -1.67 -3.11
N LEU A 129 2.91 -2.79 -3.33
CA LEU A 129 2.63 -3.68 -4.45
C LEU A 129 1.42 -4.54 -4.13
N LEU A 130 0.53 -4.68 -5.10
CA LEU A 130 -0.71 -5.45 -5.02
C LEU A 130 -0.71 -6.46 -6.18
N GLY A 131 -0.03 -7.58 -5.97
CA GLY A 131 0.23 -8.54 -7.03
C GLY A 131 1.16 -7.97 -8.11
N THR A 132 0.92 -8.32 -9.37
CA THR A 132 1.74 -7.93 -10.53
C THR A 132 1.10 -6.84 -11.40
N GLU A 133 -0.10 -6.41 -11.08
CA GLU A 133 -0.88 -5.52 -11.94
C GLU A 133 -1.27 -4.19 -11.30
N TYR A 134 -1.10 -4.08 -9.98
CA TYR A 134 -1.52 -2.89 -9.25
C TYR A 134 -0.46 -2.38 -8.29
N ILE A 135 -0.46 -1.07 -8.12
CA ILE A 135 0.25 -0.39 -7.03
C ILE A 135 -0.74 0.45 -6.25
N GLY A 136 -0.53 0.54 -4.95
CA GLY A 136 -1.34 1.35 -4.06
C GLY A 136 -0.50 2.34 -3.27
N ASN A 137 -1.03 3.54 -3.09
CA ASN A 137 -0.40 4.60 -2.33
C ASN A 137 -1.38 5.16 -1.31
N TRP A 138 -0.89 5.43 -0.11
CA TRP A 138 -1.66 6.16 0.88
C TRP A 138 -1.78 7.65 0.50
N SER A 139 -2.90 8.22 0.77
CA SER A 139 -3.19 9.64 0.53
C SER A 139 -4.11 10.18 1.61
N THR A 140 -3.98 11.48 1.90
CA THR A 140 -4.88 12.21 2.78
C THR A 140 -5.39 13.43 2.04
N THR A 141 -6.65 13.38 1.64
CA THR A 141 -7.35 14.52 1.04
C THR A 141 -8.74 14.60 1.64
N ASP A 142 -9.29 15.80 1.78
CA ASP A 142 -10.62 16.04 2.32
C ASP A 142 -10.81 15.38 3.71
N ASN A 143 -9.79 15.48 4.57
CA ASN A 143 -9.76 14.84 5.89
C ASN A 143 -10.02 13.32 5.87
N THR A 144 -9.70 12.66 4.77
CA THR A 144 -9.89 11.23 4.62
C THR A 144 -8.56 10.53 4.34
N LEU A 145 -8.23 9.54 5.16
CA LEU A 145 -7.19 8.57 4.86
C LEU A 145 -7.70 7.65 3.76
N LYS A 146 -7.01 7.66 2.63
CA LYS A 146 -7.36 6.94 1.41
C LYS A 146 -6.22 6.04 1.01
N PHE A 147 -6.56 4.92 0.39
CA PHE A 147 -5.62 4.08 -0.33
C PHE A 147 -5.97 4.13 -1.82
N VAL A 148 -5.10 4.74 -2.60
CA VAL A 148 -5.32 4.96 -4.04
C VAL A 148 -4.59 3.89 -4.81
N VAL A 149 -5.35 3.08 -5.55
CA VAL A 149 -4.84 1.97 -6.35
C VAL A 149 -4.81 2.37 -7.82
N ALA A 150 -3.68 2.18 -8.45
CA ALA A 150 -3.50 2.35 -9.88
C ALA A 150 -3.10 1.03 -10.53
N GLN A 151 -3.69 0.75 -11.69
CA GLN A 151 -3.24 -0.35 -12.52
C GLN A 151 -1.94 0.06 -13.21
N VAL A 152 -0.98 -0.86 -13.26
CA VAL A 152 0.26 -0.68 -14.02
C VAL A 152 0.20 -1.56 -15.27
N THR A 153 0.48 -0.99 -16.43
CA THR A 153 0.73 -1.80 -17.63
C THR A 153 2.05 -2.53 -17.43
N SER A 154 2.00 -3.86 -17.38
CA SER A 154 3.19 -4.67 -17.16
C SER A 154 3.80 -5.12 -18.48
N LEU A 155 5.11 -4.97 -18.60
CA LEU A 155 5.92 -5.44 -19.71
C LEU A 155 6.82 -6.59 -19.21
N THR A 156 6.85 -7.69 -19.93
CA THR A 156 7.72 -8.82 -19.59
C THR A 156 8.98 -8.76 -20.44
N TRP A 157 10.13 -8.90 -19.81
CA TRP A 157 11.42 -9.04 -20.50
C TRP A 157 11.48 -10.36 -21.24
N THR A 158 11.75 -10.32 -22.53
CA THR A 158 11.80 -11.51 -23.40
C THR A 158 13.22 -11.94 -23.75
N GLY A 159 14.21 -11.11 -23.43
CA GLY A 159 15.61 -11.36 -23.78
C GLY A 159 15.92 -11.20 -25.27
N GLY A 160 15.02 -10.56 -26.01
CA GLY A 160 15.22 -10.24 -27.43
C GLY A 160 15.76 -8.83 -27.63
N GLY A 161 15.94 -8.47 -28.91
CA GLY A 161 16.36 -7.13 -29.29
C GLY A 161 17.78 -6.77 -28.90
N ASP A 162 18.02 -5.51 -28.63
CA ASP A 162 19.33 -4.95 -28.27
C ASP A 162 19.64 -5.00 -26.77
N ASN A 163 18.80 -5.66 -25.98
CA ASN A 163 18.89 -5.73 -24.51
C ASN A 163 18.88 -4.37 -23.81
N THR A 164 18.35 -3.33 -24.45
CA THR A 164 18.33 -1.97 -23.89
C THR A 164 17.00 -1.62 -23.27
N TRP A 165 17.04 -1.23 -22.01
CA TRP A 165 15.91 -0.68 -21.29
C TRP A 165 15.98 0.85 -21.33
N THR A 166 15.12 1.44 -22.13
CA THR A 166 15.00 2.91 -22.29
C THR A 166 13.53 3.32 -22.42
N VAL A 167 13.25 4.58 -22.18
CA VAL A 167 11.89 5.14 -22.38
C VAL A 167 11.64 5.36 -23.86
N GLY A 168 10.49 4.89 -24.35
CA GLY A 168 10.05 5.15 -25.74
C GLY A 168 10.90 4.47 -26.81
N GLY A 169 11.68 3.45 -26.46
CA GLY A 169 12.52 2.73 -27.43
C GLY A 169 11.68 2.22 -28.61
N THR A 170 12.09 2.56 -29.82
CA THR A 170 11.50 2.05 -31.07
C THR A 170 12.49 1.10 -31.72
N GLY A 171 12.01 -0.01 -32.26
CA GLY A 171 12.85 -1.04 -32.88
C GLY A 171 12.70 -2.39 -32.20
N ASP A 172 13.77 -3.15 -32.12
CA ASP A 172 13.78 -4.46 -31.46
C ASP A 172 13.64 -4.32 -29.94
N SER A 173 12.39 -4.11 -29.48
CA SER A 173 12.10 -3.98 -28.07
C SER A 173 12.36 -5.29 -27.32
N PRO A 174 13.11 -5.28 -26.20
CA PRO A 174 13.34 -6.47 -25.38
C PRO A 174 12.10 -6.89 -24.58
N TRP A 175 11.01 -6.12 -24.71
CA TRP A 175 9.76 -6.38 -23.99
C TRP A 175 8.78 -7.19 -24.83
N ASN A 176 7.90 -7.93 -24.17
CA ASN A 176 6.84 -8.69 -24.81
C ASN A 176 6.01 -7.83 -25.76
N ALA A 177 5.53 -8.43 -26.85
CA ALA A 177 4.73 -7.79 -27.89
C ALA A 177 5.40 -6.59 -28.61
N GLY A 178 6.73 -6.40 -28.46
CA GLY A 178 7.43 -5.27 -29.08
C GLY A 178 6.99 -3.89 -28.57
N LEU A 179 6.36 -3.83 -27.40
CA LEU A 179 5.86 -2.58 -26.83
C LEU A 179 7.03 -1.75 -26.28
N PRO A 180 7.01 -0.41 -26.48
CA PRO A 180 7.99 0.45 -25.86
C PRO A 180 7.72 0.60 -24.35
N PHE A 181 8.80 0.68 -23.55
CA PHE A 181 8.67 1.02 -22.15
C PHE A 181 8.32 2.51 -21.98
N ALA A 182 7.36 2.78 -21.12
CA ALA A 182 7.03 4.12 -20.65
C ALA A 182 7.19 4.22 -19.13
N ASN A 183 7.56 5.40 -18.63
CA ASN A 183 7.61 5.64 -17.18
C ASN A 183 6.25 5.34 -16.54
N GLY A 184 6.27 4.63 -15.42
CA GLY A 184 5.07 4.15 -14.76
C GLY A 184 4.66 2.71 -15.15
N ASN A 185 5.20 2.14 -16.23
CA ASN A 185 4.95 0.73 -16.52
C ASN A 185 5.52 -0.18 -15.42
N GLY A 186 4.83 -1.28 -15.14
CA GLY A 186 5.40 -2.41 -14.45
C GLY A 186 6.36 -3.17 -15.36
N VAL A 187 7.41 -3.75 -14.80
CA VAL A 187 8.35 -4.59 -15.56
C VAL A 187 8.55 -5.91 -14.84
N ILE A 188 8.53 -7.00 -15.61
CA ILE A 188 8.64 -8.37 -15.11
C ILE A 188 9.85 -9.02 -15.77
N PHE A 189 10.79 -9.48 -14.96
CA PHE A 189 11.94 -10.27 -15.33
C PHE A 189 11.71 -11.72 -14.89
N GLY A 190 11.21 -12.54 -15.79
CA GLY A 190 10.96 -13.96 -15.59
C GLY A 190 12.02 -14.83 -16.25
N ASP A 191 11.80 -16.16 -16.26
CA ASP A 191 12.67 -17.05 -17.02
C ASP A 191 12.48 -16.81 -18.51
N VAL A 192 13.60 -16.64 -19.22
CA VAL A 192 13.63 -16.56 -20.69
C VAL A 192 13.90 -17.93 -21.31
N ALA A 193 13.56 -18.08 -22.58
CA ALA A 193 13.76 -19.32 -23.30
C ALA A 193 15.22 -19.77 -23.21
N GLY A 194 15.46 -21.03 -22.80
CA GLY A 194 16.77 -21.60 -22.60
C GLY A 194 17.50 -21.17 -21.34
N ASN A 195 16.88 -20.37 -20.45
CA ASN A 195 17.44 -19.94 -19.18
C ASN A 195 18.83 -19.28 -19.24
N ALA A 196 19.19 -18.71 -20.39
CA ALA A 196 20.47 -18.05 -20.56
C ALA A 196 20.58 -16.79 -19.72
N PRO A 197 21.71 -16.49 -19.08
CA PRO A 197 21.92 -15.25 -18.36
C PRO A 197 21.64 -14.04 -19.24
N GLN A 198 20.92 -13.06 -18.71
CA GLN A 198 20.51 -11.85 -19.39
C GLN A 198 21.28 -10.63 -18.90
N THR A 199 21.73 -9.81 -19.84
CA THR A 199 22.28 -8.49 -19.53
C THR A 199 21.26 -7.44 -19.94
N VAL A 200 20.82 -6.62 -19.00
CA VAL A 200 19.89 -5.50 -19.21
C VAL A 200 20.70 -4.21 -19.20
N ASN A 201 20.82 -3.57 -20.34
CA ASN A 201 21.52 -2.29 -20.48
C ASN A 201 20.54 -1.13 -20.23
N ILE A 202 20.65 -0.47 -19.10
CA ILE A 202 19.80 0.69 -18.78
C ILE A 202 20.39 1.92 -19.45
N ALA A 203 19.61 2.52 -20.37
CA ALA A 203 19.99 3.72 -21.11
C ALA A 203 19.08 4.91 -20.74
N GLY A 204 19.70 5.97 -20.20
CA GLY A 204 18.97 7.12 -19.70
C GLY A 204 18.31 6.89 -18.33
N GLN A 205 17.35 7.72 -17.99
CA GLN A 205 16.59 7.57 -16.76
C GLN A 205 15.29 6.81 -17.03
N VAL A 206 15.07 5.73 -16.31
CA VAL A 206 13.83 4.95 -16.37
C VAL A 206 13.15 4.96 -15.00
N ASN A 207 11.85 5.22 -14.99
CA ASN A 207 11.04 5.28 -13.78
C ASN A 207 9.89 4.24 -13.87
N PRO A 208 10.17 2.95 -13.63
CA PRO A 208 9.11 1.94 -13.61
C PRO A 208 8.17 2.14 -12.43
N GLY A 209 6.90 1.81 -12.59
CA GLY A 209 5.93 1.80 -11.50
C GLY A 209 6.11 0.59 -10.57
N LEU A 210 6.62 -0.51 -11.13
CA LEU A 210 6.82 -1.79 -10.44
C LEU A 210 7.97 -2.54 -11.11
N ILE A 211 8.80 -3.22 -10.33
CA ILE A 211 9.81 -4.16 -10.82
C ILE A 211 9.57 -5.50 -10.13
N VAL A 212 9.31 -6.54 -10.91
CA VAL A 212 9.18 -7.92 -10.43
C VAL A 212 10.31 -8.75 -11.04
N VAL A 213 11.04 -9.49 -10.20
CA VAL A 213 12.01 -10.49 -10.63
C VAL A 213 11.53 -11.84 -10.12
N ASN A 214 10.87 -12.61 -10.98
CA ASN A 214 10.36 -13.95 -10.67
C ASN A 214 11.06 -15.05 -11.49
N ALA A 215 12.30 -14.79 -11.86
CA ALA A 215 13.17 -15.77 -12.53
C ALA A 215 13.75 -16.74 -11.50
N ASP A 216 13.57 -18.03 -11.74
CA ASP A 216 14.13 -19.11 -10.92
C ASP A 216 15.44 -19.64 -11.52
N ALA A 217 15.54 -19.65 -12.85
CA ALA A 217 16.67 -20.20 -13.59
C ALA A 217 17.48 -19.15 -14.37
N THR A 218 16.87 -18.06 -14.83
CA THR A 218 17.54 -16.99 -15.56
C THR A 218 18.21 -16.00 -14.62
N GLY A 219 19.54 -15.85 -14.73
CA GLY A 219 20.27 -14.79 -14.04
C GLY A 219 20.16 -13.45 -14.78
N TYR A 220 19.93 -12.36 -14.08
CA TYR A 220 19.87 -11.00 -14.63
C TYR A 220 21.03 -10.14 -14.12
N THR A 221 21.72 -9.47 -15.02
CA THR A 221 22.73 -8.45 -14.71
C THR A 221 22.29 -7.12 -15.30
N TRP A 222 22.14 -6.10 -14.46
CA TRP A 222 21.80 -4.75 -14.91
C TRP A 222 23.04 -3.90 -15.03
N THR A 223 23.21 -3.28 -16.20
CA THR A 223 24.39 -2.50 -16.57
C THR A 223 23.96 -1.22 -17.28
N GLY A 224 24.92 -0.45 -17.78
CA GLY A 224 24.66 0.76 -18.57
C GLY A 224 24.99 2.05 -17.85
N SER A 225 24.86 3.16 -18.56
CA SER A 225 25.10 4.52 -18.05
C SER A 225 23.84 5.19 -17.50
N GLY A 226 22.69 4.52 -17.66
CA GLY A 226 21.41 5.01 -17.17
C GLY A 226 21.18 4.77 -15.67
N SER A 227 20.02 5.14 -15.20
CA SER A 227 19.63 5.02 -13.80
C SER A 227 18.16 4.63 -13.64
N LEU A 228 17.88 3.84 -12.62
CA LEU A 228 16.54 3.65 -12.09
C LEU A 228 16.22 4.83 -11.17
N VAL A 229 15.12 5.53 -11.43
CA VAL A 229 14.67 6.68 -10.63
C VAL A 229 13.25 6.46 -10.14
N GLY A 230 12.82 7.30 -9.19
CA GLY A 230 11.48 7.23 -8.61
C GLY A 230 11.41 6.36 -7.36
N SER A 231 10.21 5.95 -6.99
CA SER A 231 9.90 5.20 -5.76
C SER A 231 9.46 3.75 -6.03
N SER A 232 9.84 3.19 -7.18
CA SER A 232 9.50 1.82 -7.54
C SER A 232 9.96 0.81 -6.50
N LYS A 233 9.13 -0.20 -6.23
CA LYS A 233 9.55 -1.34 -5.42
C LYS A 233 10.11 -2.44 -6.31
N LEU A 234 11.15 -3.10 -5.81
CA LEU A 234 11.66 -4.36 -6.35
C LEU A 234 11.06 -5.51 -5.54
N GLN A 235 10.37 -6.39 -6.24
CA GLN A 235 9.85 -7.64 -5.69
C GLN A 235 10.62 -8.81 -6.29
N LYS A 236 11.05 -9.73 -5.43
CA LYS A 236 11.66 -11.00 -5.83
C LYS A 236 10.91 -12.14 -5.14
#